data_c83ac789b17693f770066dc07d77b370
#
_entry.id   c83ac789b17693f770066dc07d77b370
#
_cell.length_a   1.000
_cell.length_b   1.000
_cell.length_c   1.000
_cell.angle_alpha   90.00
_cell.angle_beta   90.00
_cell.angle_gamma   90.00
#
_symmetry.space_group_name_H-M   'P 1'
#
loop_
_entity.id
_entity.type
_entity.pdbx_description
1 polymer ?
#
loop_
_entity_poly.entity_id
_entity_poly.type
_entity_poly.pdbx_seq_one_letter_code
_entity_poly.pdbx_strand_id
1 'polypeptide(L)'
;DVYKRQDYFTIQQYRYGGDLEIEVSRIESETLCRDCMIPRFTLQPLVENAIFHGLEPKGGHGSVLLDISTDPDTGDVLLRITDDGVGMPPEQVAHLLDEPAEGAEKAEKFRHVGLWNVNRRIRYSFGEGYGLTIESEEDVGTEVTIRLPYQQKGDTHAADITGG
;
A
#
# COMPACT_ATOMS: atom_id res chain seq x y z
N ASP A 1 -15.52 -0.46 6.01
CA ASP A 1 -14.40 0.16 5.27
C ASP A 1 -14.18 -0.43 3.86
N VAL A 2 -14.57 -1.68 3.63
CA VAL A 2 -14.54 -2.31 2.30
C VAL A 2 -15.47 -1.59 1.31
N TYR A 3 -16.66 -1.15 1.75
CA TYR A 3 -17.61 -0.43 0.90
C TYR A 3 -17.12 0.97 0.48
N LYS A 4 -16.45 1.71 1.36
CA LYS A 4 -15.88 3.03 1.03
C LYS A 4 -14.71 2.95 0.05
N ARG A 5 -14.01 1.83 0.01
CA ARG A 5 -12.92 1.59 -0.95
C ARG A 5 -13.43 1.26 -2.34
N GLN A 6 -14.53 0.51 -2.45
CA GLN A 6 -15.18 0.28 -3.74
C GLN A 6 -15.61 1.60 -4.38
N ASP A 7 -16.15 2.53 -3.59
CA ASP A 7 -16.52 3.86 -4.09
C ASP A 7 -15.29 4.65 -4.57
N TYR A 8 -14.17 4.60 -3.84
CA TYR A 8 -12.93 5.26 -4.25
C TYR A 8 -12.37 4.68 -5.56
N PHE A 9 -12.31 3.37 -5.69
CA PHE A 9 -11.85 2.70 -6.91
C PHE A 9 -12.80 2.97 -8.10
N THR A 10 -14.10 2.97 -7.86
CA THR A 10 -15.10 3.33 -8.88
C THR A 10 -14.90 4.76 -9.38
N ILE A 11 -14.62 5.73 -8.49
CA ILE A 11 -14.33 7.11 -8.86
C ILE A 11 -13.05 7.20 -9.71
N GLN A 12 -12.00 6.46 -9.36
CA GLN A 12 -10.76 6.44 -10.14
C GLN A 12 -10.97 5.80 -11.52
N GLN A 13 -11.70 4.70 -11.62
CA GLN A 13 -12.07 4.09 -12.91
C GLN A 13 -12.83 5.08 -13.80
N TYR A 14 -13.74 5.86 -13.24
CA TYR A 14 -14.46 6.91 -13.97
C TYR A 14 -13.53 8.01 -14.48
N ARG A 15 -12.54 8.41 -13.67
CA ARG A 15 -11.57 9.44 -14.03
C ARG A 15 -10.69 9.04 -15.23
N TYR A 16 -10.35 7.77 -15.35
CA TYR A 16 -9.49 7.24 -16.42
C TYR A 16 -10.27 6.58 -17.57
N GLY A 17 -11.58 6.82 -17.66
CA GLY A 17 -12.39 6.37 -18.81
C GLY A 17 -12.61 4.86 -18.90
N GLY A 18 -12.41 4.12 -17.81
CA GLY A 18 -12.60 2.67 -17.77
C GLY A 18 -11.40 1.84 -18.21
N ASP A 19 -10.27 2.46 -18.56
CA ASP A 19 -9.05 1.76 -18.98
C ASP A 19 -8.18 1.32 -17.79
N LEU A 20 -8.60 1.65 -16.57
CA LEU A 20 -7.97 1.26 -15.32
C LEU A 20 -8.73 0.09 -14.70
N GLU A 21 -8.10 -1.06 -14.62
CA GLU A 21 -8.60 -2.21 -13.88
C GLU A 21 -8.01 -2.25 -12.47
N ILE A 22 -8.88 -2.28 -11.46
CA ILE A 22 -8.49 -2.52 -10.07
C ILE A 22 -9.17 -3.80 -9.62
N GLU A 23 -8.37 -4.83 -9.41
CA GLU A 23 -8.84 -6.14 -9.01
C GLU A 23 -8.34 -6.53 -7.61
N VAL A 24 -9.23 -7.07 -6.79
CA VAL A 24 -8.84 -7.80 -5.58
C VAL A 24 -8.63 -9.25 -5.99
N SER A 25 -7.39 -9.59 -6.31
CA SER A 25 -7.06 -10.84 -6.96
C SER A 25 -7.09 -12.05 -6.03
N ARG A 26 -6.77 -11.86 -4.75
CA ARG A 26 -6.71 -12.95 -3.78
C ARG A 26 -6.96 -12.47 -2.36
N ILE A 27 -7.95 -13.10 -1.75
CA ILE A 27 -8.16 -13.07 -0.32
C ILE A 27 -8.04 -14.53 0.14
N GLU A 28 -6.97 -14.87 0.85
CA GLU A 28 -6.70 -16.23 1.30
C GLU A 28 -7.84 -16.76 2.19
N SER A 29 -8.48 -15.88 2.95
CA SER A 29 -9.60 -16.20 3.83
C SER A 29 -10.46 -14.97 4.10
N GLU A 30 -11.79 -15.10 3.97
CA GLU A 30 -12.73 -14.03 4.39
C GLU A 30 -12.57 -13.68 5.87
N THR A 31 -12.23 -14.65 6.70
CA THR A 31 -11.97 -14.46 8.14
C THR A 31 -10.74 -13.57 8.34
N LEU A 32 -9.65 -13.80 7.57
CA LEU A 32 -8.45 -12.99 7.61
C LEU A 32 -8.74 -11.52 7.31
N CYS A 33 -9.54 -11.26 6.27
CA CYS A 33 -9.91 -9.90 5.91
C CYS A 33 -10.85 -9.21 6.91
N ARG A 34 -11.73 -9.98 7.55
CA ARG A 34 -12.71 -9.46 8.49
C ARG A 34 -12.11 -9.13 9.84
N ASP A 35 -11.18 -9.95 10.30
CA ASP A 35 -10.66 -9.94 11.68
C ASP A 35 -9.28 -9.29 11.79
N CYS A 36 -8.56 -9.10 10.66
CA CYS A 36 -7.27 -8.42 10.66
C CYS A 36 -7.44 -6.91 10.85
N MET A 37 -6.75 -6.38 11.86
CA MET A 37 -6.70 -4.95 12.14
C MET A 37 -5.59 -4.28 11.34
N ILE A 38 -5.97 -3.39 10.45
CA ILE A 38 -5.05 -2.58 9.65
C ILE A 38 -5.15 -1.12 10.11
N PRO A 39 -4.04 -0.42 10.36
CA PRO A 39 -4.09 1.00 10.69
C PRO A 39 -4.85 1.81 9.63
N ARG A 40 -5.63 2.78 10.05
CA ARG A 40 -6.38 3.64 9.13
C ARG A 40 -5.44 4.34 8.15
N PHE A 41 -5.93 4.61 6.94
CA PHE A 41 -5.18 5.29 5.88
C PHE A 41 -3.89 4.57 5.44
N THR A 42 -3.83 3.25 5.56
CA THR A 42 -2.69 2.45 5.13
C THR A 42 -2.75 2.14 3.63
N LEU A 43 -3.90 1.67 3.14
CA LEU A 43 -4.03 1.23 1.75
C LEU A 43 -4.13 2.39 0.75
N GLN A 44 -4.81 3.48 1.13
CA GLN A 44 -5.04 4.61 0.22
C GLN A 44 -3.74 5.17 -0.39
N PRO A 45 -2.70 5.52 0.38
CA PRO A 45 -1.45 6.02 -0.20
C PRO A 45 -0.75 5.04 -1.13
N LEU A 46 -0.90 3.73 -0.90
CA LEU A 46 -0.29 2.71 -1.75
C LEU A 46 -1.01 2.59 -3.10
N VAL A 47 -2.33 2.59 -3.05
CA VAL A 47 -3.15 2.57 -4.28
C VAL A 47 -2.97 3.87 -5.07
N GLU A 48 -2.93 5.01 -4.40
CA GLU A 48 -2.61 6.29 -5.03
C GLU A 48 -1.23 6.27 -5.68
N ASN A 49 -0.23 5.66 -5.02
CA ASN A 49 1.10 5.49 -5.61
C ASN A 49 1.06 4.64 -6.89
N ALA A 50 0.37 3.51 -6.88
CA ALA A 50 0.22 2.65 -8.05
C ALA A 50 -0.44 3.41 -9.22
N ILE A 51 -1.52 4.14 -8.96
CA ILE A 51 -2.25 4.88 -9.98
C ILE A 51 -1.44 6.07 -10.51
N PHE A 52 -1.05 7.01 -9.64
CA PHE A 52 -0.45 8.29 -10.07
C PHE A 52 1.00 8.15 -10.52
N HIS A 53 1.75 7.21 -9.97
CA HIS A 53 3.16 7.04 -10.29
C HIS A 53 3.45 5.80 -11.13
N GLY A 54 2.61 4.77 -11.06
CA GLY A 54 2.70 3.58 -11.90
C GLY A 54 1.99 3.76 -13.23
N LEU A 55 0.68 4.01 -13.21
CA LEU A 55 -0.18 3.92 -14.38
C LEU A 55 -0.39 5.25 -15.11
N GLU A 56 -0.49 6.38 -14.40
CA GLU A 56 -0.73 7.69 -15.04
C GLU A 56 0.35 8.07 -16.07
N PRO A 57 1.67 7.85 -15.82
CA PRO A 57 2.70 8.09 -16.82
C PRO A 57 2.56 7.21 -18.06
N LYS A 58 1.89 6.06 -17.94
CA LYS A 58 1.58 5.11 -19.02
C LYS A 58 0.26 5.43 -19.74
N GLY A 59 -0.32 6.60 -19.46
CA GLY A 59 -1.61 7.04 -20.03
C GLY A 59 -2.84 6.57 -19.25
N GLY A 60 -2.67 6.07 -18.02
CA GLY A 60 -3.76 5.60 -17.17
C GLY A 60 -4.26 4.19 -17.53
N HIS A 61 -3.59 3.48 -18.44
CA HIS A 61 -3.92 2.11 -18.83
C HIS A 61 -3.14 1.12 -17.97
N GLY A 62 -3.82 0.13 -17.42
CA GLY A 62 -3.20 -0.95 -16.68
C GLY A 62 -4.06 -1.45 -15.52
N SER A 63 -3.45 -2.25 -14.68
CA SER A 63 -4.10 -2.92 -13.57
C SER A 63 -3.41 -2.67 -12.23
N VAL A 64 -4.20 -2.64 -11.17
CA VAL A 64 -3.73 -2.68 -9.78
C VAL A 64 -4.34 -3.90 -9.11
N LEU A 65 -3.49 -4.79 -8.64
CA LEU A 65 -3.90 -6.01 -7.96
C LEU A 65 -3.69 -5.85 -6.45
N LEU A 66 -4.67 -6.25 -5.66
CA LEU A 66 -4.57 -6.36 -4.21
C LEU A 66 -4.63 -7.83 -3.81
N ASP A 67 -3.59 -8.30 -3.14
CA ASP A 67 -3.51 -9.64 -2.55
C ASP A 67 -3.40 -9.55 -1.03
N ILE A 68 -4.14 -10.39 -0.32
CA ILE A 68 -4.08 -10.51 1.13
C ILE A 68 -3.85 -11.96 1.49
N SER A 69 -2.74 -12.23 2.13
CA SER A 69 -2.31 -13.58 2.51
C SER A 69 -1.65 -13.60 3.88
N THR A 70 -1.37 -14.78 4.38
CA THR A 70 -0.55 -14.99 5.58
C THR A 70 0.82 -15.54 5.22
N ASP A 71 1.84 -15.10 5.93
CA ASP A 71 3.17 -15.68 5.88
C ASP A 71 3.11 -17.07 6.56
N PRO A 72 3.41 -18.17 5.85
CA PRO A 72 3.25 -19.51 6.40
C PRO A 72 4.22 -19.82 7.55
N ASP A 73 5.34 -19.11 7.65
CA ASP A 73 6.36 -19.36 8.66
C ASP A 73 6.10 -18.59 9.95
N THR A 74 5.57 -17.37 9.84
CA THR A 74 5.39 -16.48 11.00
C THR A 74 3.92 -16.26 11.37
N GLY A 75 2.99 -16.51 10.45
CA GLY A 75 1.58 -16.18 10.61
C GLY A 75 1.25 -14.69 10.44
N ASP A 76 2.23 -13.87 10.07
CA ASP A 76 2.01 -12.45 9.81
C ASP A 76 1.11 -12.24 8.59
N VAL A 77 0.39 -11.13 8.58
CA VAL A 77 -0.44 -10.72 7.44
C VAL A 77 0.41 -9.98 6.42
N LEU A 78 0.32 -10.42 5.18
CA LEU A 78 0.95 -9.80 4.02
C LEU A 78 -0.13 -9.18 3.13
N LEU A 79 -0.04 -7.87 2.94
CA LEU A 79 -0.84 -7.11 1.97
C LEU A 79 0.06 -6.72 0.81
N ARG A 80 -0.21 -7.20 -0.39
CA ARG A 80 0.53 -6.84 -1.60
C ARG A 80 -0.34 -5.99 -2.50
N ILE A 81 0.24 -4.92 -2.98
CA ILE A 81 -0.34 -4.07 -4.02
C ILE A 81 0.64 -4.08 -5.18
N THR A 82 0.20 -4.62 -6.30
CA THR A 82 1.01 -4.76 -7.52
C THR A 82 0.38 -3.96 -8.63
N ASP A 83 1.15 -3.12 -9.30
CA ASP A 83 0.75 -2.44 -10.53
C ASP A 83 1.63 -2.89 -11.71
N ASP A 84 1.09 -2.85 -12.91
CA ASP A 84 1.79 -3.08 -14.17
C ASP A 84 2.19 -1.75 -14.83
N GLY A 85 2.51 -0.75 -14.02
CA GLY A 85 2.87 0.59 -14.44
C GLY A 85 4.28 0.71 -15.03
N VAL A 86 4.81 1.94 -15.02
CA VAL A 86 6.15 2.23 -15.58
C VAL A 86 7.29 1.70 -14.71
N GLY A 87 7.02 1.29 -13.47
CA GLY A 87 8.06 0.86 -12.55
C GLY A 87 9.08 1.94 -12.18
N MET A 88 10.19 1.51 -11.58
CA MET A 88 11.24 2.40 -11.10
C MET A 88 12.61 1.73 -11.17
N PRO A 89 13.67 2.51 -11.42
CA PRO A 89 15.04 2.01 -11.32
C PRO A 89 15.43 1.72 -9.85
N PRO A 90 16.38 0.79 -9.62
CA PRO A 90 16.77 0.36 -8.28
C PRO A 90 17.22 1.48 -7.35
N GLU A 91 17.88 2.51 -7.87
CA GLU A 91 18.30 3.68 -7.11
C GLU A 91 17.13 4.50 -6.56
N GLN A 92 16.02 4.57 -7.27
CA GLN A 92 14.80 5.22 -6.76
C GLN A 92 14.15 4.39 -5.65
N VAL A 93 14.03 3.07 -5.88
CA VAL A 93 13.46 2.14 -4.90
C VAL A 93 14.21 2.20 -3.58
N ALA A 94 15.54 2.25 -3.63
CA ALA A 94 16.40 2.27 -2.44
C ALA A 94 16.11 3.43 -1.48
N HIS A 95 15.59 4.55 -2.01
CA HIS A 95 15.33 5.77 -1.23
C HIS A 95 13.86 6.05 -0.95
N LEU A 96 12.94 5.23 -1.45
CA LEU A 96 11.49 5.49 -1.32
C LEU A 96 10.96 5.48 0.11
N LEU A 97 11.63 4.77 1.00
CA LEU A 97 11.26 4.65 2.41
C LEU A 97 12.16 5.50 3.33
N ASP A 98 13.09 6.27 2.76
CA ASP A 98 13.90 7.22 3.50
C ASP A 98 13.08 8.45 3.91
N GLU A 99 13.56 9.19 4.91
CA GLU A 99 12.93 10.46 5.29
C GLU A 99 13.04 11.46 4.14
N PRO A 100 11.91 12.07 3.71
CA PRO A 100 11.91 12.98 2.58
C PRO A 100 12.83 14.20 2.83
N ALA A 101 13.73 14.48 1.89
CA ALA A 101 14.63 15.61 2.00
C ALA A 101 13.86 16.95 1.96
N GLU A 102 14.32 17.93 2.75
CA GLU A 102 13.81 19.30 2.66
C GLU A 102 14.20 19.88 1.28
N GLY A 103 13.20 20.28 0.50
CA GLY A 103 13.41 20.90 -0.81
C GLY A 103 13.20 20.00 -2.04
N ALA A 104 12.81 18.72 -1.85
CA ALA A 104 12.42 17.85 -2.96
C ALA A 104 11.25 18.44 -3.77
N GLU A 105 11.21 18.18 -5.09
CA GLU A 105 10.12 18.60 -5.96
C GLU A 105 8.76 18.08 -5.47
N LYS A 106 7.70 18.86 -5.69
CA LYS A 106 6.37 18.55 -5.13
C LYS A 106 5.89 17.12 -5.46
N ALA A 107 6.08 16.67 -6.69
CA ALA A 107 5.61 15.35 -7.13
C ALA A 107 6.35 14.19 -6.44
N GLU A 108 7.68 14.25 -6.37
CA GLU A 108 8.50 13.29 -5.63
C GLU A 108 8.19 13.33 -4.15
N LYS A 109 8.00 14.53 -3.59
CA LYS A 109 7.65 14.70 -2.18
C LYS A 109 6.33 14.03 -1.82
N PHE A 110 5.30 14.11 -2.68
CA PHE A 110 4.01 13.44 -2.42
C PHE A 110 4.15 11.92 -2.40
N ARG A 111 4.90 11.35 -3.32
CA ARG A 111 5.18 9.91 -3.40
C ARG A 111 5.91 9.41 -2.15
N HIS A 112 7.05 10.01 -1.84
CA HIS A 112 7.88 9.66 -0.70
C HIS A 112 7.13 9.83 0.63
N VAL A 113 6.45 10.96 0.83
CA VAL A 113 5.71 11.25 2.06
C VAL A 113 4.63 10.21 2.33
N GLY A 114 3.91 9.75 1.30
CA GLY A 114 2.85 8.75 1.45
C GLY A 114 3.38 7.41 1.96
N LEU A 115 4.32 6.83 1.24
CA LEU A 115 4.89 5.51 1.56
C LEU A 115 5.73 5.55 2.84
N TRP A 116 6.58 6.55 3.00
CA TRP A 116 7.37 6.75 4.20
C TRP A 116 6.50 6.89 5.47
N ASN A 117 5.44 7.69 5.42
CA ASN A 117 4.52 7.84 6.55
C ASN A 117 3.82 6.53 6.93
N VAL A 118 3.38 5.76 5.93
CA VAL A 118 2.79 4.44 6.18
C VAL A 118 3.81 3.52 6.83
N ASN A 119 5.02 3.42 6.26
CA ASN A 119 6.10 2.59 6.78
C ASN A 119 6.45 2.96 8.22
N ARG A 120 6.72 4.25 8.48
CA ARG A 120 7.03 4.77 9.80
C ARG A 120 5.93 4.47 10.82
N ARG A 121 4.67 4.68 10.46
CA ARG A 121 3.54 4.40 11.35
C ARG A 121 3.41 2.93 11.70
N ILE A 122 3.60 2.02 10.73
CA ILE A 122 3.56 0.58 10.96
C ILE A 122 4.70 0.16 11.89
N ARG A 123 5.92 0.60 11.60
CA ARG A 123 7.10 0.30 12.44
C ARG A 123 6.96 0.85 13.85
N TYR A 124 6.41 2.04 13.99
CA TYR A 124 6.15 2.62 15.31
C TYR A 124 5.11 1.82 16.11
N SER A 125 4.06 1.34 15.45
CA SER A 125 2.96 0.62 16.11
C SER A 125 3.29 -0.83 16.44
N PHE A 126 4.08 -1.50 15.58
CA PHE A 126 4.28 -2.95 15.65
C PHE A 126 5.74 -3.38 15.78
N GLY A 127 6.69 -2.46 15.64
CA GLY A 127 8.13 -2.72 15.75
C GLY A 127 8.84 -2.79 14.39
N GLU A 128 10.17 -2.82 14.46
CA GLU A 128 11.06 -2.72 13.28
C GLU A 128 10.99 -3.92 12.32
N GLY A 129 10.45 -5.06 12.76
CA GLY A 129 10.24 -6.25 11.91
C GLY A 129 9.05 -6.12 10.95
N TYR A 130 8.24 -5.07 11.10
CA TYR A 130 7.05 -4.79 10.30
C TYR A 130 7.26 -3.55 9.43
N GLY A 131 6.38 -3.33 8.48
CA GLY A 131 6.46 -2.18 7.59
C GLY A 131 6.30 -2.54 6.12
N LEU A 132 6.88 -1.72 5.25
CA LEU A 132 6.81 -1.84 3.81
C LEU A 132 8.09 -2.43 3.23
N THR A 133 7.92 -3.28 2.22
CA THR A 133 8.96 -3.69 1.27
C THR A 133 8.49 -3.30 -0.13
N ILE A 134 9.38 -2.79 -0.97
CA ILE A 134 9.07 -2.32 -2.32
C ILE A 134 9.99 -3.04 -3.29
N GLU A 135 9.41 -3.67 -4.29
CA GLU A 135 10.10 -4.26 -5.43
C GLU A 135 9.58 -3.60 -6.70
N SER A 136 10.46 -3.18 -7.58
CA SER A 136 10.07 -2.52 -8.82
C SER A 136 11.11 -2.76 -9.91
N GLU A 137 10.62 -2.82 -11.16
CA GLU A 137 11.44 -2.94 -12.34
C GLU A 137 10.86 -1.99 -13.41
N GLU A 138 11.75 -1.25 -14.09
CA GLU A 138 11.36 -0.29 -15.12
C GLU A 138 10.62 -1.00 -16.25
N ASP A 139 9.55 -0.39 -16.72
CA ASP A 139 8.64 -0.89 -17.76
C ASP A 139 7.90 -2.21 -17.43
N VAL A 140 8.03 -2.70 -16.20
CA VAL A 140 7.32 -3.91 -15.72
C VAL A 140 6.25 -3.55 -14.72
N GLY A 141 6.61 -2.76 -13.67
CA GLY A 141 5.67 -2.32 -12.63
C GLY A 141 6.28 -2.27 -11.24
N THR A 142 5.40 -2.16 -10.25
CA THR A 142 5.82 -2.07 -8.85
C THR A 142 4.96 -2.97 -7.97
N GLU A 143 5.61 -3.68 -7.04
CA GLU A 143 4.96 -4.39 -5.95
C GLU A 143 5.32 -3.73 -4.62
N VAL A 144 4.31 -3.37 -3.83
CA VAL A 144 4.47 -2.90 -2.46
C VAL A 144 3.86 -3.92 -1.52
N THR A 145 4.67 -4.53 -0.68
CA THR A 145 4.23 -5.49 0.34
C THR A 145 4.23 -4.82 1.70
N ILE A 146 3.11 -4.90 2.42
CA ILE A 146 2.98 -4.51 3.81
C ILE A 146 2.99 -5.77 4.67
N ARG A 147 3.88 -5.83 5.65
CA ARG A 147 3.91 -6.86 6.68
C ARG A 147 3.34 -6.33 7.99
N LEU A 148 2.34 -7.02 8.54
CA LEU A 148 1.66 -6.70 9.79
C LEU A 148 1.57 -7.94 10.67
N PRO A 149 1.61 -7.80 12.02
CA PRO A 149 1.30 -8.92 12.90
C PRO A 149 -0.17 -9.30 12.75
N TYR A 150 -0.48 -10.58 12.77
CA TYR A 150 -1.87 -11.02 12.85
C TYR A 150 -2.45 -10.67 14.22
N GLN A 151 -3.39 -9.72 14.23
CA GLN A 151 -4.13 -9.33 15.44
C GLN A 151 -5.62 -9.58 15.21
N GLN A 152 -6.22 -10.41 16.04
CA GLN A 152 -7.67 -10.61 16.03
C GLN A 152 -8.38 -9.42 16.71
N LYS A 153 -9.60 -9.14 16.23
CA LYS A 153 -10.50 -8.16 16.85
C LYS A 153 -10.93 -8.66 18.23
N GLY A 154 -10.18 -8.32 19.25
CA GLY A 154 -10.36 -8.78 20.64
C GLY A 154 -9.07 -8.77 21.44
N ASP A 155 -7.92 -8.80 20.79
CA ASP A 155 -6.61 -8.60 21.40
C ASP A 155 -6.34 -7.09 21.60
N THR A 156 -7.18 -6.45 22.39
CA THR A 156 -6.96 -5.07 22.82
C THR A 156 -5.84 -5.02 23.86
N HIS A 157 -4.59 -5.04 23.43
CA HIS A 157 -3.61 -4.24 24.12
C HIS A 157 -3.73 -2.82 23.54
N ALA A 158 -4.58 -2.06 24.21
CA ALA A 158 -4.75 -0.64 23.99
C ALA A 158 -3.42 0.07 24.15
N ALA A 159 -2.79 0.41 23.05
CA ALA A 159 -2.02 1.63 22.99
C ALA A 159 -3.05 2.73 22.72
N ASP A 160 -3.62 3.22 23.81
CA ASP A 160 -4.44 4.42 23.89
C ASP A 160 -3.59 5.59 23.38
N ILE A 161 -3.73 5.94 22.09
CA ILE A 161 -3.21 7.20 21.59
C ILE A 161 -4.42 8.13 21.44
N THR A 162 -5.01 8.43 22.58
CA THR A 162 -5.69 9.70 22.80
C THR A 162 -4.63 10.67 23.29
N GLY A 163 -4.18 11.55 22.44
CA GLY A 163 -3.23 12.59 22.77
C GLY A 163 -3.30 13.73 21.78
N GLY A 164 -4.06 14.77 22.20
CA GLY A 164 -3.85 16.17 21.86
C GLY A 164 -3.93 16.61 20.41
#